data_0cc20d44366b977d8e39ff10be4e31b8
#
_entry.id   0cc20d44366b977d8e39ff10be4e31b8
#
_cell.length_a   1.000
_cell.length_b   1.000
_cell.length_c   1.000
_cell.angle_alpha   90.00
_cell.angle_beta   90.00
_cell.angle_gamma   90.00
#
_symmetry.space_group_name_H-M   'P 1'
#
loop_
_entity.id
_entity.type
_entity.pdbx_description
1 polymer ?
#
loop_
_entity_poly.entity_id
_entity_poly.type
_entity_poly.pdbx_seq_one_letter_code
_entity_poly.pdbx_strand_id
1 'polypeptide(L)'
;MQPITAQGRPQATRGRWIWVLSGTLTIAAIGAFGSWAIVRASNSPGGPTPFSAVPTRTVIVTRPVTALNVQSYGAPIKVTTAPGPVRIAESVTYDSADGGPPTVTDTDSRGLLTLAAPACTNANCSVGFSVTVPSGVTVTASASGGPVTVVGTGAADIDSGGGPVYAAGIGGPLTVTADGGGVTVNNAAGADLDSGGGPVTATGISGKLTVHAEGGGVTVSRVPTAAIDSGGGPVYAAAISGPLTVNAEGGGVTATGAGATQINSGGGPVSASTIQGPLSVAAEGGGVEASGVTGALNVDTGGGPLSATSLTSPSAVVRGEGGGVSLGFLTAPASVRVDTGGGDASLSVPGGPYAVTADTGGSQESVLIATSPGAASSISVTTEGGNLQIGPA
;
A
#
# COMPACT_ATOMS: atom_id res chain seq x y z
N MET A 1 -61.66 -22.41 13.96
CA MET A 1 -60.25 -22.23 14.36
C MET A 1 -59.48 -23.31 13.64
N GLN A 2 -58.80 -22.95 12.55
CA GLN A 2 -57.97 -23.89 11.76
C GLN A 2 -56.49 -23.70 12.16
N PRO A 3 -55.70 -24.76 12.24
CA PRO A 3 -54.28 -24.67 12.56
C PRO A 3 -53.46 -24.35 11.31
N ILE A 4 -52.45 -23.47 11.47
CA ILE A 4 -51.49 -23.07 10.45
C ILE A 4 -50.38 -24.14 10.35
N THR A 5 -50.23 -24.69 9.14
CA THR A 5 -49.14 -25.61 8.78
C THR A 5 -47.84 -24.87 8.56
N ALA A 6 -46.78 -25.30 9.26
CA ALA A 6 -45.43 -24.84 9.08
C ALA A 6 -44.81 -25.45 7.80
N GLN A 7 -44.33 -24.59 6.88
CA GLN A 7 -43.53 -25.01 5.72
C GLN A 7 -42.07 -25.21 6.11
N GLY A 8 -41.51 -26.35 5.67
CA GLY A 8 -40.15 -26.78 5.94
C GLY A 8 -39.10 -25.92 5.22
N ARG A 9 -37.98 -25.72 5.93
CA ARG A 9 -36.75 -25.14 5.41
C ARG A 9 -35.98 -26.14 4.53
N PRO A 10 -35.41 -25.75 3.39
CA PRO A 10 -34.49 -26.60 2.66
C PRO A 10 -33.13 -26.71 3.40
N GLN A 11 -32.63 -27.94 3.50
CA GLN A 11 -31.32 -28.27 4.03
C GLN A 11 -30.23 -27.82 3.06
N ALA A 12 -29.28 -27.02 3.55
CA ALA A 12 -28.05 -26.65 2.84
C ALA A 12 -27.06 -27.82 2.92
N THR A 13 -26.71 -28.39 1.77
CA THR A 13 -25.62 -29.36 1.62
C THR A 13 -24.26 -28.69 1.89
N ARG A 14 -23.53 -29.25 2.83
CA ARG A 14 -22.15 -28.88 3.14
C ARG A 14 -21.22 -29.31 2.00
N GLY A 15 -20.80 -28.36 1.15
CA GLY A 15 -19.66 -28.52 0.26
C GLY A 15 -18.36 -28.15 1.01
N ARG A 16 -17.51 -29.14 1.27
CA ARG A 16 -16.14 -28.94 1.78
C ARG A 16 -15.30 -28.35 0.65
N TRP A 17 -14.93 -27.07 0.74
CA TRP A 17 -13.90 -26.48 -0.11
C TRP A 17 -12.55 -26.62 0.58
N ILE A 18 -11.69 -27.45 -0.04
CA ILE A 18 -10.29 -27.58 0.32
C ILE A 18 -9.56 -26.45 -0.39
N TRP A 19 -9.03 -25.47 0.38
CA TRP A 19 -8.11 -24.46 -0.16
C TRP A 19 -6.72 -25.07 -0.27
N VAL A 20 -6.31 -25.37 -1.49
CA VAL A 20 -4.91 -25.69 -1.78
C VAL A 20 -4.18 -24.37 -1.99
N LEU A 21 -3.30 -24.03 -1.06
CA LEU A 21 -2.33 -22.96 -1.18
C LEU A 21 -1.28 -23.38 -2.22
N SER A 22 -1.44 -22.95 -3.46
CA SER A 22 -0.35 -22.95 -4.44
C SER A 22 0.19 -21.54 -4.57
N GLY A 23 1.26 -21.23 -3.82
CA GLY A 23 2.08 -20.06 -4.02
C GLY A 23 2.83 -20.18 -5.34
N THR A 24 2.33 -19.58 -6.41
CA THR A 24 3.10 -19.38 -7.63
C THR A 24 3.73 -18.00 -7.60
N LEU A 25 5.05 -17.99 -7.43
CA LEU A 25 5.92 -16.86 -7.64
C LEU A 25 5.82 -16.44 -9.12
N THR A 26 5.03 -15.42 -9.42
CA THR A 26 4.98 -14.87 -10.78
C THR A 26 6.11 -13.88 -10.95
N ILE A 27 7.22 -14.33 -11.48
CA ILE A 27 8.26 -13.45 -12.03
C ILE A 27 7.67 -12.88 -13.33
N ALA A 28 7.19 -11.66 -13.29
CA ALA A 28 6.81 -10.93 -14.48
C ALA A 28 8.08 -10.52 -15.23
N ALA A 29 8.45 -11.31 -16.22
CA ALA A 29 9.39 -10.91 -17.25
C ALA A 29 8.75 -9.75 -18.04
N ILE A 30 9.36 -8.57 -17.98
CA ILE A 30 9.00 -7.44 -18.85
C ILE A 30 9.49 -7.81 -20.26
N GLY A 31 8.64 -8.55 -20.98
CA GLY A 31 8.79 -8.79 -22.41
C GLY A 31 8.30 -7.58 -23.19
N ALA A 32 9.07 -7.17 -24.17
CA ALA A 32 8.78 -6.10 -25.11
C ALA A 32 7.33 -6.19 -25.63
N PHE A 33 6.52 -5.16 -25.37
CA PHE A 33 5.22 -5.02 -26.00
C PHE A 33 5.43 -4.64 -27.48
N GLY A 34 5.52 -5.66 -28.31
CA GLY A 34 5.29 -5.52 -29.75
C GLY A 34 3.81 -5.28 -29.97
N SER A 35 3.51 -4.23 -30.71
CA SER A 35 2.16 -3.87 -31.14
C SER A 35 1.52 -5.01 -31.93
N TRP A 36 0.56 -5.72 -31.34
CA TRP A 36 -0.34 -6.60 -32.08
C TRP A 36 -1.72 -5.98 -32.15
N ALA A 37 -1.93 -5.12 -33.14
CA ALA A 37 -3.28 -4.80 -33.59
C ALA A 37 -3.74 -5.92 -34.51
N ILE A 38 -4.52 -6.88 -34.01
CA ILE A 38 -5.24 -7.83 -34.85
C ILE A 38 -6.49 -7.13 -35.35
N VAL A 39 -6.40 -6.52 -36.50
CA VAL A 39 -7.58 -6.09 -37.28
C VAL A 39 -8.23 -7.33 -37.85
N ARG A 40 -9.26 -7.86 -37.22
CA ARG A 40 -10.20 -8.79 -37.89
C ARG A 40 -11.17 -7.94 -38.70
N ALA A 41 -10.94 -7.85 -39.98
CA ALA A 41 -11.93 -7.35 -40.93
C ALA A 41 -13.09 -8.38 -40.96
N SER A 42 -14.20 -8.09 -40.30
CA SER A 42 -15.48 -8.75 -40.60
C SER A 42 -16.22 -7.93 -41.62
N ASN A 43 -16.32 -8.44 -42.85
CA ASN A 43 -17.19 -7.90 -43.88
C ASN A 43 -18.67 -8.13 -43.47
N SER A 44 -19.21 -7.20 -42.69
CA SER A 44 -20.65 -7.06 -42.52
C SER A 44 -21.07 -5.73 -43.20
N PRO A 45 -22.07 -5.72 -44.05
CA PRO A 45 -22.61 -4.46 -44.59
C PRO A 45 -23.35 -3.75 -43.46
N GLY A 46 -22.77 -2.65 -42.96
CA GLY A 46 -23.26 -1.90 -41.80
C GLY A 46 -22.36 -1.99 -40.57
N GLY A 47 -21.11 -2.45 -40.69
CA GLY A 47 -20.11 -2.45 -39.61
C GLY A 47 -19.66 -1.03 -39.24
N PRO A 48 -19.16 -0.84 -37.99
CA PRO A 48 -18.69 0.47 -37.54
C PRO A 48 -17.61 1.02 -38.47
N THR A 49 -17.70 2.29 -38.77
CA THR A 49 -16.71 3.02 -39.60
C THR A 49 -15.31 2.81 -39.00
N PRO A 50 -14.30 2.49 -39.83
CA PRO A 50 -12.97 2.23 -39.33
C PRO A 50 -12.38 3.52 -38.71
N PHE A 51 -11.84 3.38 -37.48
CA PHE A 51 -11.06 4.45 -36.87
C PHE A 51 -9.93 4.88 -37.83
N SER A 52 -9.83 6.16 -38.08
CA SER A 52 -8.72 6.73 -38.87
C SER A 52 -7.57 7.04 -37.92
N ALA A 53 -6.39 6.51 -38.21
CA ALA A 53 -5.16 6.87 -37.51
C ALA A 53 -4.39 7.89 -38.36
N VAL A 54 -4.01 9.01 -37.76
CA VAL A 54 -3.07 9.96 -38.39
C VAL A 54 -1.66 9.32 -38.33
N PRO A 55 -0.86 9.43 -39.42
CA PRO A 55 0.53 9.03 -39.36
C PRO A 55 1.25 9.71 -38.18
N THR A 56 2.04 8.95 -37.43
CA THR A 56 2.79 9.46 -36.28
C THR A 56 3.66 10.65 -36.68
N ARG A 57 3.38 11.82 -36.13
CA ARG A 57 4.20 13.01 -36.32
C ARG A 57 5.37 12.99 -35.35
N THR A 58 6.58 13.12 -35.85
CA THR A 58 7.78 13.26 -35.02
C THR A 58 8.29 14.69 -35.09
N VAL A 59 8.44 15.33 -33.92
CA VAL A 59 8.98 16.69 -33.78
C VAL A 59 10.26 16.63 -32.96
N ILE A 60 11.28 17.39 -33.40
CA ILE A 60 12.55 17.54 -32.66
C ILE A 60 12.65 18.99 -32.19
N VAL A 61 12.77 19.18 -30.87
CA VAL A 61 12.97 20.49 -30.26
C VAL A 61 14.45 20.64 -29.90
N THR A 62 15.13 21.55 -30.61
CA THR A 62 16.58 21.77 -30.44
C THR A 62 16.94 22.78 -29.37
N ARG A 63 15.96 23.58 -28.92
CA ARG A 63 16.14 24.51 -27.79
C ARG A 63 16.23 23.79 -26.45
N PRO A 64 16.94 24.34 -25.47
CA PRO A 64 16.98 23.77 -24.11
C PRO A 64 15.59 23.72 -23.51
N VAL A 65 15.17 22.54 -23.06
CA VAL A 65 13.92 22.31 -22.32
C VAL A 65 14.28 21.93 -20.90
N THR A 66 13.76 22.66 -19.93
CA THR A 66 13.96 22.42 -18.47
C THR A 66 12.70 21.87 -17.81
N ALA A 67 11.53 22.11 -18.43
CA ALA A 67 10.25 21.60 -17.95
C ALA A 67 9.38 21.13 -19.13
N LEU A 68 8.66 20.05 -18.93
CA LEU A 68 7.69 19.48 -19.87
C LEU A 68 6.32 19.43 -19.20
N ASN A 69 5.32 20.03 -19.83
CA ASN A 69 3.91 19.83 -19.49
C ASN A 69 3.25 19.05 -20.62
N VAL A 70 2.68 17.88 -20.33
CA VAL A 70 2.02 17.04 -21.32
C VAL A 70 0.64 16.63 -20.85
N GLN A 71 -0.35 16.87 -21.71
CA GLN A 71 -1.76 16.53 -21.46
C GLN A 71 -2.27 15.64 -22.58
N SER A 72 -2.78 14.46 -22.23
CA SER A 72 -3.36 13.50 -23.17
C SER A 72 -4.85 13.28 -22.92
N TYR A 73 -5.54 12.82 -23.95
CA TYR A 73 -6.94 12.44 -23.85
C TYR A 73 -7.12 11.00 -24.34
N GLY A 74 -7.52 10.11 -23.45
CA GLY A 74 -7.84 8.71 -23.77
C GLY A 74 -6.68 7.82 -24.24
N ALA A 75 -5.46 8.36 -24.36
CA ALA A 75 -4.29 7.66 -24.90
C ALA A 75 -3.08 7.78 -23.98
N PRO A 76 -2.05 6.92 -24.17
CA PRO A 76 -0.89 6.89 -23.27
C PRO A 76 -0.02 8.14 -23.34
N ILE A 77 0.53 8.54 -22.19
CA ILE A 77 1.71 9.42 -22.09
C ILE A 77 2.90 8.55 -21.74
N LYS A 78 3.96 8.65 -22.52
CA LYS A 78 5.24 8.03 -22.22
C LYS A 78 6.35 9.09 -22.26
N VAL A 79 6.96 9.36 -21.11
CA VAL A 79 8.14 10.23 -21.01
C VAL A 79 9.33 9.40 -20.59
N THR A 80 10.41 9.46 -21.36
CA THR A 80 11.67 8.77 -21.08
C THR A 80 12.84 9.72 -21.24
N THR A 81 13.98 9.40 -20.63
CA THR A 81 15.19 10.22 -20.76
C THR A 81 16.21 9.59 -21.68
N ALA A 82 16.83 10.44 -22.51
CA ALA A 82 18.01 10.10 -23.28
C ALA A 82 18.87 11.36 -23.54
N PRO A 83 20.17 11.22 -23.79
CA PRO A 83 21.01 12.34 -24.23
C PRO A 83 20.53 12.92 -25.56
N GLY A 84 20.63 14.24 -25.73
CA GLY A 84 20.33 14.92 -26.96
C GLY A 84 19.09 15.83 -26.92
N PRO A 85 18.58 16.26 -28.07
CA PRO A 85 17.41 17.14 -28.17
C PRO A 85 16.13 16.40 -27.78
N VAL A 86 15.13 17.15 -27.34
CA VAL A 86 13.80 16.59 -27.04
C VAL A 86 13.18 16.04 -28.34
N ARG A 87 12.66 14.83 -28.26
CA ARG A 87 11.95 14.16 -29.35
C ARG A 87 10.53 13.86 -28.93
N ILE A 88 9.58 14.22 -29.77
CA ILE A 88 8.15 14.04 -29.51
C ILE A 88 7.60 13.19 -30.66
N ALA A 89 6.91 12.11 -30.31
CA ALA A 89 6.09 11.34 -31.24
C ALA A 89 4.62 11.43 -30.76
N GLU A 90 3.78 11.95 -31.61
CA GLU A 90 2.35 12.12 -31.40
C GLU A 90 1.59 10.96 -32.06
N SER A 91 0.63 10.38 -31.36
CA SER A 91 -0.30 9.40 -31.91
C SER A 91 -1.73 9.92 -31.78
N VAL A 92 -2.42 10.05 -32.91
CA VAL A 92 -3.80 10.54 -32.96
C VAL A 92 -4.67 9.48 -33.61
N THR A 93 -5.75 9.09 -32.94
CA THR A 93 -6.81 8.27 -33.52
C THR A 93 -8.13 9.02 -33.39
N TYR A 94 -8.97 8.98 -34.40
CA TYR A 94 -10.26 9.66 -34.43
C TYR A 94 -11.24 8.96 -35.34
N ASP A 95 -12.52 9.15 -35.14
CA ASP A 95 -13.55 8.71 -36.07
C ASP A 95 -13.76 9.81 -37.14
N SER A 96 -13.46 9.48 -38.39
CA SER A 96 -13.60 10.43 -39.53
C SER A 96 -15.06 10.80 -39.81
N ALA A 97 -16.04 10.04 -39.34
CA ALA A 97 -17.46 10.37 -39.46
C ALA A 97 -17.85 11.56 -38.55
N ASP A 98 -17.10 11.79 -37.49
CA ASP A 98 -17.37 12.84 -36.49
C ASP A 98 -16.59 14.15 -36.73
N GLY A 99 -15.79 14.24 -37.80
CA GLY A 99 -15.03 15.45 -38.16
C GLY A 99 -13.56 15.17 -38.48
N GLY A 100 -12.75 16.22 -38.50
CA GLY A 100 -11.30 16.13 -38.70
C GLY A 100 -10.51 15.71 -37.46
N PRO A 101 -9.20 15.40 -37.63
CA PRO A 101 -8.33 15.07 -36.52
C PRO A 101 -8.28 16.21 -35.48
N PRO A 102 -8.19 15.89 -34.18
CA PRO A 102 -8.04 16.90 -33.13
C PRO A 102 -6.74 17.68 -33.33
N THR A 103 -6.76 18.99 -33.08
CA THR A 103 -5.59 19.85 -33.23
C THR A 103 -4.74 19.77 -31.96
N VAL A 104 -3.56 19.18 -32.04
CA VAL A 104 -2.57 19.18 -30.96
C VAL A 104 -1.88 20.54 -30.91
N THR A 105 -1.79 21.15 -29.74
CA THR A 105 -1.03 22.39 -29.54
C THR A 105 0.32 22.09 -28.94
N ASP A 106 1.37 22.59 -29.57
CA ASP A 106 2.72 22.58 -29.05
C ASP A 106 3.18 24.04 -28.85
N THR A 107 3.61 24.36 -27.64
CA THR A 107 4.15 25.69 -27.30
C THR A 107 5.45 25.55 -26.55
N ASP A 108 6.43 26.36 -26.86
CA ASP A 108 7.71 26.42 -26.19
C ASP A 108 7.99 27.86 -25.73
N SER A 109 8.06 28.07 -24.46
CA SER A 109 8.31 29.39 -23.84
C SER A 109 9.27 29.28 -22.66
N ARG A 110 10.40 29.94 -22.75
CA ARG A 110 11.40 30.06 -21.66
C ARG A 110 11.86 28.70 -21.10
N GLY A 111 12.00 27.67 -21.93
CA GLY A 111 12.39 26.32 -21.51
C GLY A 111 11.25 25.45 -21.00
N LEU A 112 10.02 25.93 -21.00
CA LEU A 112 8.82 25.12 -20.76
C LEU A 112 8.25 24.68 -22.12
N LEU A 113 8.24 23.38 -22.35
CA LEU A 113 7.55 22.77 -23.48
C LEU A 113 6.17 22.29 -23.02
N THR A 114 5.12 22.74 -23.64
CA THR A 114 3.74 22.31 -23.39
C THR A 114 3.19 21.56 -24.60
N LEU A 115 2.70 20.37 -24.38
CA LEU A 115 2.02 19.50 -25.34
C LEU A 115 0.60 19.27 -24.84
N ALA A 116 -0.41 19.80 -25.50
CA ALA A 116 -1.78 19.67 -25.08
C ALA A 116 -2.65 19.05 -26.17
N ALA A 117 -3.31 17.96 -25.83
CA ALA A 117 -4.40 17.41 -26.60
C ALA A 117 -5.71 18.09 -26.19
N PRO A 118 -6.53 18.59 -27.09
CA PRO A 118 -7.85 19.08 -26.76
C PRO A 118 -8.72 17.92 -26.28
N ALA A 119 -9.69 18.22 -25.42
CA ALA A 119 -10.74 17.26 -25.14
C ALA A 119 -11.44 16.91 -26.46
N CYS A 120 -11.59 15.62 -26.75
CA CYS A 120 -12.32 15.18 -27.90
C CYS A 120 -13.78 15.58 -27.76
N THR A 121 -14.28 16.37 -28.68
CA THR A 121 -15.71 16.77 -28.71
C THR A 121 -16.63 15.58 -28.97
N ASN A 122 -16.07 14.49 -29.49
CA ASN A 122 -16.75 13.24 -29.83
C ASN A 122 -16.10 12.06 -29.11
N ALA A 123 -16.88 11.09 -28.69
CA ALA A 123 -16.47 9.96 -27.82
C ALA A 123 -15.39 9.04 -28.40
N ASN A 124 -14.98 9.22 -29.65
CA ASN A 124 -14.15 8.28 -30.41
C ASN A 124 -12.82 8.90 -30.87
N CYS A 125 -12.20 9.76 -30.07
CA CYS A 125 -10.86 10.23 -30.40
C CYS A 125 -9.90 10.02 -29.23
N SER A 126 -8.61 9.81 -29.51
CA SER A 126 -7.55 9.76 -28.53
C SER A 126 -6.26 10.37 -29.05
N VAL A 127 -5.54 11.07 -28.16
CA VAL A 127 -4.27 11.69 -28.49
C VAL A 127 -3.24 11.31 -27.41
N GLY A 128 -2.20 10.61 -27.80
CA GLY A 128 -1.12 10.19 -26.94
C GLY A 128 0.23 10.77 -27.34
N PHE A 129 1.15 10.77 -26.38
CA PHE A 129 2.48 11.32 -26.55
C PHE A 129 3.56 10.34 -26.10
N SER A 130 4.58 10.18 -26.94
CA SER A 130 5.85 9.56 -26.54
C SER A 130 6.95 10.61 -26.63
N VAL A 131 7.47 11.04 -25.48
CA VAL A 131 8.44 12.14 -25.40
C VAL A 131 9.75 11.62 -24.82
N THR A 132 10.86 11.93 -25.49
CA THR A 132 12.20 11.69 -24.95
C THR A 132 12.80 13.03 -24.60
N VAL A 133 13.23 13.19 -23.33
CA VAL A 133 13.80 14.43 -22.79
C VAL A 133 15.22 14.21 -22.26
N PRO A 134 16.06 15.23 -22.11
CA PRO A 134 17.30 15.13 -21.35
C PRO A 134 17.03 14.78 -19.88
N SER A 135 18.03 14.23 -19.20
CA SER A 135 17.97 14.02 -17.74
C SER A 135 17.83 15.36 -16.99
N GLY A 136 17.12 15.34 -15.86
CA GLY A 136 16.93 16.53 -15.01
C GLY A 136 15.74 17.43 -15.40
N VAL A 137 15.04 17.14 -16.49
CA VAL A 137 13.80 17.84 -16.88
C VAL A 137 12.71 17.53 -15.85
N THR A 138 12.00 18.58 -15.40
CA THR A 138 10.78 18.42 -14.59
C THR A 138 9.60 18.11 -15.50
N VAL A 139 8.78 17.13 -15.13
CA VAL A 139 7.65 16.67 -15.94
C VAL A 139 6.34 16.86 -15.18
N THR A 140 5.39 17.53 -15.82
CA THR A 140 3.97 17.50 -15.43
C THR A 140 3.21 16.71 -16.48
N ALA A 141 2.55 15.64 -16.10
CA ALA A 141 1.81 14.76 -17.00
C ALA A 141 0.37 14.59 -16.53
N SER A 142 -0.60 14.95 -17.38
CA SER A 142 -2.03 14.77 -17.06
C SER A 142 -2.70 13.92 -18.16
N ALA A 143 -3.33 12.81 -17.74
CA ALA A 143 -4.02 11.88 -18.63
C ALA A 143 -5.44 11.59 -18.14
N SER A 144 -6.46 11.88 -18.94
CA SER A 144 -7.85 11.62 -18.55
C SER A 144 -8.25 10.14 -18.52
N GLY A 145 -7.46 9.22 -19.11
CA GLY A 145 -7.84 7.81 -19.11
C GLY A 145 -6.77 6.85 -19.62
N GLY A 146 -5.75 7.34 -20.29
CA GLY A 146 -4.63 6.51 -20.79
C GLY A 146 -3.56 6.24 -19.73
N PRO A 147 -2.73 5.20 -19.91
CA PRO A 147 -1.61 4.94 -19.01
C PRO A 147 -0.55 6.06 -19.08
N VAL A 148 0.05 6.37 -17.94
CA VAL A 148 1.14 7.32 -17.82
C VAL A 148 2.43 6.59 -17.43
N THR A 149 3.50 6.81 -18.19
CA THR A 149 4.83 6.27 -17.91
C THR A 149 5.83 7.41 -17.89
N VAL A 150 6.54 7.61 -16.77
CA VAL A 150 7.60 8.61 -16.61
C VAL A 150 8.86 7.96 -16.09
N VAL A 151 9.96 8.07 -16.82
CA VAL A 151 11.21 7.38 -16.46
C VAL A 151 12.42 8.31 -16.57
N GLY A 152 13.22 8.39 -15.49
CA GLY A 152 14.55 9.00 -15.48
C GLY A 152 14.56 10.53 -15.37
N THR A 153 13.46 11.17 -15.06
CA THR A 153 13.31 12.64 -15.02
C THR A 153 13.84 13.26 -13.72
N GLY A 154 13.98 14.58 -13.70
CA GLY A 154 14.41 15.31 -12.48
C GLY A 154 13.36 15.26 -11.40
N ALA A 155 12.20 15.82 -11.65
CA ALA A 155 11.02 15.72 -10.81
C ALA A 155 9.81 15.34 -11.67
N ALA A 156 8.74 14.83 -11.05
CA ALA A 156 7.52 14.53 -11.80
C ALA A 156 6.27 14.84 -10.95
N ASP A 157 5.27 15.40 -11.63
CA ASP A 157 3.91 15.60 -11.14
C ASP A 157 2.95 14.93 -12.11
N ILE A 158 2.24 13.89 -11.68
CA ILE A 158 1.45 13.00 -12.53
C ILE A 158 0.02 12.97 -12.03
N ASP A 159 -0.89 13.32 -12.92
CA ASP A 159 -2.34 13.26 -12.70
C ASP A 159 -2.97 12.27 -13.71
N SER A 160 -3.62 11.22 -13.22
CA SER A 160 -4.22 10.18 -14.03
C SER A 160 -5.66 9.91 -13.63
N GLY A 161 -6.61 10.24 -14.49
CA GLY A 161 -8.04 10.03 -14.25
C GLY A 161 -8.48 8.56 -14.21
N GLY A 162 -7.76 7.63 -14.85
CA GLY A 162 -8.21 6.23 -14.84
C GLY A 162 -7.18 5.22 -15.32
N GLY A 163 -6.16 5.65 -15.99
CA GLY A 163 -5.07 4.80 -16.49
C GLY A 163 -4.04 4.46 -15.41
N PRO A 164 -3.34 3.33 -15.54
CA PRO A 164 -2.24 3.01 -14.62
C PRO A 164 -1.07 3.98 -14.77
N VAL A 165 -0.42 4.29 -13.64
CA VAL A 165 0.78 5.13 -13.57
C VAL A 165 2.01 4.27 -13.28
N TYR A 166 3.04 4.45 -14.07
CA TYR A 166 4.37 3.90 -13.83
C TYR A 166 5.42 5.02 -13.79
N ALA A 167 6.07 5.22 -12.65
CA ALA A 167 7.15 6.17 -12.47
C ALA A 167 8.43 5.46 -12.00
N ALA A 168 9.57 5.75 -12.65
CA ALA A 168 10.82 5.10 -12.27
C ALA A 168 12.04 6.00 -12.43
N GLY A 169 12.99 5.91 -11.49
CA GLY A 169 14.25 6.67 -11.55
C GLY A 169 14.05 8.18 -11.48
N ILE A 170 13.12 8.66 -10.65
CA ILE A 170 12.84 10.08 -10.48
C ILE A 170 13.85 10.68 -9.50
N GLY A 171 14.71 11.57 -10.02
CA GLY A 171 15.82 12.15 -9.24
C GLY A 171 15.43 13.19 -8.18
N GLY A 172 14.24 13.75 -8.27
CA GLY A 172 13.66 14.74 -7.36
C GLY A 172 12.32 14.29 -6.77
N PRO A 173 11.50 15.25 -6.31
CA PRO A 173 10.18 14.95 -5.79
C PRO A 173 9.28 14.32 -6.86
N LEU A 174 8.47 13.36 -6.45
CA LEU A 174 7.42 12.74 -7.24
C LEU A 174 6.07 12.94 -6.55
N THR A 175 5.11 13.51 -7.26
CA THR A 175 3.70 13.54 -6.86
C THR A 175 2.89 12.73 -7.87
N VAL A 176 2.01 11.88 -7.39
CA VAL A 176 1.10 11.10 -8.24
C VAL A 176 -0.30 11.18 -7.66
N THR A 177 -1.25 11.63 -8.48
CA THR A 177 -2.68 11.51 -8.21
C THR A 177 -3.29 10.58 -9.26
N ALA A 178 -3.98 9.52 -8.81
CA ALA A 178 -4.58 8.54 -9.70
C ALA A 178 -5.99 8.16 -9.22
N ASP A 179 -7.03 8.56 -9.95
CA ASP A 179 -8.42 8.32 -9.52
C ASP A 179 -8.81 6.84 -9.55
N GLY A 180 -8.35 6.07 -10.55
CA GLY A 180 -8.81 4.69 -10.71
C GLY A 180 -7.74 3.67 -11.08
N GLY A 181 -6.65 4.08 -11.67
CA GLY A 181 -5.56 3.21 -12.11
C GLY A 181 -4.59 2.85 -10.99
N GLY A 182 -3.93 1.70 -11.11
CA GLY A 182 -2.86 1.34 -10.18
C GLY A 182 -1.62 2.23 -10.32
N VAL A 183 -0.94 2.50 -9.22
CA VAL A 183 0.29 3.30 -9.17
C VAL A 183 1.49 2.41 -8.88
N THR A 184 2.51 2.45 -9.73
CA THR A 184 3.77 1.74 -9.51
C THR A 184 4.94 2.72 -9.56
N VAL A 185 5.68 2.83 -8.46
CA VAL A 185 6.85 3.70 -8.33
C VAL A 185 8.09 2.88 -8.00
N ASN A 186 9.14 3.06 -8.78
CA ASN A 186 10.44 2.42 -8.54
C ASN A 186 11.57 3.46 -8.54
N ASN A 187 12.31 3.54 -7.43
CA ASN A 187 13.49 4.41 -7.29
C ASN A 187 13.16 5.90 -7.52
N ALA A 188 12.64 6.55 -6.51
CA ALA A 188 12.46 8.00 -6.49
C ALA A 188 13.19 8.63 -5.29
N ALA A 189 13.53 9.90 -5.38
CA ALA A 189 14.18 10.62 -4.27
C ALA A 189 13.22 10.85 -3.09
N GLY A 190 11.94 11.03 -3.37
CA GLY A 190 10.83 11.10 -2.43
C GLY A 190 9.52 10.96 -3.20
N ALA A 191 8.45 10.50 -2.57
CA ALA A 191 7.18 10.32 -3.26
C ALA A 191 5.98 10.65 -2.37
N ASP A 192 4.98 11.29 -2.99
CA ASP A 192 3.64 11.53 -2.45
C ASP A 192 2.64 10.95 -3.43
N LEU A 193 1.93 9.90 -2.99
CA LEU A 193 1.09 9.05 -3.84
C LEU A 193 -0.34 9.05 -3.33
N ASP A 194 -1.25 9.51 -4.16
CA ASP A 194 -2.70 9.51 -3.92
C ASP A 194 -3.38 8.59 -4.94
N SER A 195 -4.12 7.59 -4.47
CA SER A 195 -4.82 6.61 -5.30
C SER A 195 -6.25 6.40 -4.84
N GLY A 196 -7.23 6.75 -5.68
CA GLY A 196 -8.64 6.57 -5.38
C GLY A 196 -9.08 5.11 -5.35
N GLY A 197 -8.66 4.27 -6.29
CA GLY A 197 -9.18 2.90 -6.37
C GLY A 197 -8.18 1.82 -6.72
N GLY A 198 -7.07 2.15 -7.35
CA GLY A 198 -6.08 1.19 -7.80
C GLY A 198 -5.05 0.79 -6.74
N PRO A 199 -4.37 -0.34 -6.90
CA PRO A 199 -3.30 -0.72 -6.01
C PRO A 199 -2.08 0.20 -6.14
N VAL A 200 -1.39 0.46 -5.01
CA VAL A 200 -0.16 1.22 -4.96
C VAL A 200 1.03 0.31 -4.66
N THR A 201 2.05 0.38 -5.49
CA THR A 201 3.33 -0.29 -5.24
C THR A 201 4.46 0.73 -5.28
N ALA A 202 5.18 0.91 -4.18
CA ALA A 202 6.32 1.82 -4.08
C ALA A 202 7.56 1.08 -3.57
N THR A 203 8.66 1.19 -4.31
CA THR A 203 9.89 0.45 -4.00
C THR A 203 11.12 1.31 -4.22
N GLY A 204 12.06 1.28 -3.26
CA GLY A 204 13.36 1.94 -3.42
C GLY A 204 13.27 3.46 -3.39
N ILE A 205 12.38 4.03 -2.60
CA ILE A 205 12.32 5.48 -2.39
C ILE A 205 13.42 5.86 -1.39
N SER A 206 14.31 6.75 -1.81
CA SER A 206 15.48 7.10 -0.99
C SER A 206 15.21 8.14 0.10
N GLY A 207 14.08 8.84 0.03
CA GLY A 207 13.60 9.82 1.02
C GLY A 207 12.27 9.41 1.65
N LYS A 208 11.48 10.40 2.04
CA LYS A 208 10.15 10.18 2.62
C LYS A 208 9.17 9.67 1.55
N LEU A 209 8.37 8.69 1.95
CA LEU A 209 7.20 8.21 1.20
C LEU A 209 5.92 8.53 1.98
N THR A 210 4.95 9.14 1.32
CA THR A 210 3.57 9.25 1.79
C THR A 210 2.67 8.53 0.78
N VAL A 211 1.75 7.72 1.27
CA VAL A 211 0.75 7.02 0.45
C VAL A 211 -0.63 7.26 1.06
N HIS A 212 -1.54 7.72 0.24
CA HIS A 212 -2.97 7.75 0.53
C HIS A 212 -3.70 6.88 -0.50
N ALA A 213 -4.39 5.83 -0.05
CA ALA A 213 -5.06 4.89 -0.92
C ALA A 213 -6.48 4.59 -0.41
N GLU A 214 -7.51 5.03 -1.12
CA GLU A 214 -8.89 4.86 -0.66
C GLU A 214 -9.36 3.40 -0.75
N GLY A 215 -9.05 2.68 -1.83
CA GLY A 215 -9.63 1.36 -2.08
C GLY A 215 -8.65 0.23 -2.39
N GLY A 216 -7.54 0.51 -3.00
CA GLY A 216 -6.55 -0.49 -3.44
C GLY A 216 -5.59 -0.94 -2.34
N GLY A 217 -5.00 -2.13 -2.50
CA GLY A 217 -3.94 -2.59 -1.60
C GLY A 217 -2.66 -1.76 -1.76
N VAL A 218 -1.91 -1.58 -0.68
CA VAL A 218 -0.64 -0.85 -0.67
C VAL A 218 0.53 -1.80 -0.42
N THR A 219 1.54 -1.75 -1.26
CA THR A 219 2.80 -2.49 -1.08
C THR A 219 3.98 -1.53 -1.10
N VAL A 220 4.70 -1.43 0.00
CA VAL A 220 5.86 -0.55 0.15
C VAL A 220 7.09 -1.35 0.56
N SER A 221 8.22 -1.08 -0.08
CA SER A 221 9.48 -1.73 0.31
C SER A 221 10.73 -0.89 0.06
N ARG A 222 11.76 -1.08 0.91
CA ARG A 222 13.06 -0.43 0.81
C ARG A 222 12.96 1.10 0.82
N VAL A 223 12.39 1.62 1.89
CA VAL A 223 12.15 3.06 2.10
C VAL A 223 12.68 3.45 3.49
N PRO A 224 13.34 4.58 3.65
CA PRO A 224 13.82 5.01 4.97
C PRO A 224 12.69 5.46 5.90
N THR A 225 11.61 6.04 5.38
CA THR A 225 10.47 6.53 6.17
C THR A 225 9.19 6.42 5.36
N ALA A 226 8.16 5.81 5.92
CA ALA A 226 6.87 5.69 5.25
C ALA A 226 5.70 6.11 6.15
N ALA A 227 4.77 6.86 5.56
CA ALA A 227 3.46 7.13 6.12
C ALA A 227 2.40 6.60 5.13
N ILE A 228 1.56 5.70 5.59
CA ILE A 228 0.57 5.00 4.75
C ILE A 228 -0.80 5.17 5.37
N ASP A 229 -1.73 5.66 4.58
CA ASP A 229 -3.15 5.79 4.91
C ASP A 229 -3.95 4.97 3.89
N SER A 230 -4.67 3.96 4.35
CA SER A 230 -5.39 3.00 3.51
C SER A 230 -6.82 2.84 3.97
N GLY A 231 -7.79 3.17 3.11
CA GLY A 231 -9.22 3.04 3.42
C GLY A 231 -9.69 1.58 3.45
N GLY A 232 -9.39 0.77 2.45
CA GLY A 232 -10.01 -0.55 2.34
C GLY A 232 -9.09 -1.72 2.03
N GLY A 233 -7.98 -1.49 1.38
CA GLY A 233 -7.07 -2.55 0.91
C GLY A 233 -6.05 -3.01 1.96
N PRO A 234 -5.45 -4.19 1.79
CA PRO A 234 -4.38 -4.65 2.67
C PRO A 234 -3.11 -3.81 2.49
N VAL A 235 -2.36 -3.62 3.58
CA VAL A 235 -1.09 -2.91 3.59
C VAL A 235 0.06 -3.89 3.85
N TYR A 236 1.04 -3.90 2.96
CA TYR A 236 2.29 -4.65 3.09
C TYR A 236 3.47 -3.67 3.11
N ALA A 237 4.14 -3.52 4.25
CA ALA A 237 5.32 -2.67 4.40
C ALA A 237 6.53 -3.51 4.79
N ALA A 238 7.60 -3.46 4.00
CA ALA A 238 8.79 -4.27 4.23
C ALA A 238 10.09 -3.48 4.08
N ALA A 239 11.08 -3.76 4.92
CA ALA A 239 12.40 -3.12 4.88
C ALA A 239 12.31 -1.57 4.94
N ILE A 240 11.63 -1.09 5.97
CA ILE A 240 11.54 0.34 6.30
C ILE A 240 12.60 0.65 7.36
N SER A 241 13.73 1.24 6.97
CA SER A 241 14.88 1.36 7.87
C SER A 241 14.68 2.32 9.05
N GLY A 242 13.70 3.20 8.99
CA GLY A 242 13.33 4.17 10.03
C GLY A 242 11.85 4.11 10.39
N PRO A 243 11.21 5.25 10.67
CA PRO A 243 9.83 5.29 11.11
C PRO A 243 8.83 4.80 10.05
N LEU A 244 7.89 3.98 10.51
CA LEU A 244 6.72 3.51 9.76
C LEU A 244 5.45 3.92 10.51
N THR A 245 4.54 4.62 9.85
CA THR A 245 3.19 4.90 10.34
C THR A 245 2.19 4.31 9.34
N VAL A 246 1.24 3.53 9.83
CA VAL A 246 0.16 2.94 9.03
C VAL A 246 -1.18 3.23 9.71
N ASN A 247 -2.10 3.82 8.96
CA ASN A 247 -3.51 3.88 9.30
C ASN A 247 -4.27 3.04 8.27
N ALA A 248 -4.97 2.01 8.71
CA ALA A 248 -5.74 1.12 7.84
C ALA A 248 -7.17 0.96 8.39
N GLU A 249 -8.16 1.46 7.67
CA GLU A 249 -9.56 1.41 8.16
C GLU A 249 -10.16 0.01 8.06
N GLY A 250 -9.91 -0.72 6.97
CA GLY A 250 -10.58 -2.00 6.72
C GLY A 250 -9.65 -3.18 6.43
N GLY A 251 -8.50 -2.96 5.84
CA GLY A 251 -7.57 -4.00 5.41
C GLY A 251 -6.62 -4.48 6.51
N GLY A 252 -6.12 -5.71 6.38
CA GLY A 252 -5.05 -6.19 7.25
C GLY A 252 -3.72 -5.47 7.02
N VAL A 253 -2.89 -5.37 8.05
CA VAL A 253 -1.57 -4.74 7.98
C VAL A 253 -0.48 -5.78 8.22
N THR A 254 0.49 -5.85 7.33
CA THR A 254 1.71 -6.64 7.52
C THR A 254 2.93 -5.71 7.46
N ALA A 255 3.66 -5.59 8.55
CA ALA A 255 4.90 -4.81 8.65
C ALA A 255 6.08 -5.73 8.97
N THR A 256 7.13 -5.70 8.14
CA THR A 256 8.30 -6.56 8.34
C THR A 256 9.61 -5.78 8.18
N GLY A 257 10.50 -5.90 9.15
CA GLY A 257 11.81 -5.24 9.09
C GLY A 257 11.67 -3.72 9.10
N ALA A 258 11.01 -3.17 10.10
CA ALA A 258 10.83 -1.74 10.25
C ALA A 258 11.54 -1.20 11.51
N GLY A 259 11.81 0.10 11.53
CA GLY A 259 12.28 0.82 12.72
C GLY A 259 11.16 1.07 13.72
N ALA A 260 11.04 2.27 14.27
CA ALA A 260 9.90 2.65 15.09
C ALA A 260 8.60 2.54 14.29
N THR A 261 7.64 1.77 14.80
CA THR A 261 6.43 1.43 14.04
C THR A 261 5.16 1.78 14.81
N GLN A 262 4.27 2.51 14.16
CA GLN A 262 2.93 2.80 14.65
C GLN A 262 1.89 2.29 13.66
N ILE A 263 0.95 1.48 14.13
CA ILE A 263 -0.12 0.90 13.31
C ILE A 263 -1.45 1.17 13.99
N ASN A 264 -2.36 1.79 13.27
CA ASN A 264 -3.77 1.92 13.64
C ASN A 264 -4.58 1.08 12.63
N SER A 265 -5.33 0.09 13.10
CA SER A 265 -6.14 -0.79 12.27
C SER A 265 -7.58 -0.80 12.76
N GLY A 266 -8.53 -0.43 11.90
CA GLY A 266 -9.95 -0.42 12.24
C GLY A 266 -10.55 -1.82 12.35
N GLY A 267 -10.27 -2.74 11.41
CA GLY A 267 -10.95 -4.04 11.42
C GLY A 267 -10.09 -5.24 11.01
N GLY A 268 -8.99 -5.01 10.32
CA GLY A 268 -8.14 -6.07 9.79
C GLY A 268 -7.11 -6.60 10.81
N PRO A 269 -6.60 -7.82 10.60
CA PRO A 269 -5.52 -8.35 11.43
C PRO A 269 -4.21 -7.57 11.22
N VAL A 270 -3.42 -7.46 12.28
CA VAL A 270 -2.09 -6.84 12.24
C VAL A 270 -1.01 -7.89 12.45
N SER A 271 -0.05 -7.97 11.56
CA SER A 271 1.16 -8.78 11.70
C SER A 271 2.40 -7.88 11.63
N ALA A 272 3.18 -7.80 12.72
CA ALA A 272 4.39 -7.00 12.80
C ALA A 272 5.58 -7.87 13.16
N SER A 273 6.60 -7.93 12.31
CA SER A 273 7.76 -8.78 12.53
C SER A 273 9.09 -8.05 12.33
N THR A 274 10.09 -8.41 13.16
CA THR A 274 11.44 -7.84 13.08
C THR A 274 11.42 -6.30 13.21
N ILE A 275 10.79 -5.80 14.26
CA ILE A 275 10.70 -4.36 14.53
C ILE A 275 11.89 -3.93 15.38
N GLN A 276 12.76 -3.12 14.80
CA GLN A 276 14.04 -2.69 15.42
C GLN A 276 13.90 -1.44 16.33
N GLY A 277 12.68 -1.07 16.69
CA GLY A 277 12.36 0.07 17.53
C GLY A 277 11.09 -0.18 18.33
N PRO A 278 10.50 0.85 18.92
CA PRO A 278 9.21 0.74 19.57
C PRO A 278 8.12 0.35 18.57
N LEU A 279 7.21 -0.52 19.03
CA LEU A 279 6.00 -0.91 18.31
C LEU A 279 4.77 -0.43 19.09
N SER A 280 3.95 0.38 18.43
CA SER A 280 2.65 0.79 18.94
C SER A 280 1.57 0.32 17.97
N VAL A 281 0.62 -0.47 18.46
CA VAL A 281 -0.52 -0.98 17.69
C VAL A 281 -1.81 -0.61 18.40
N ALA A 282 -2.73 -0.01 17.65
CA ALA A 282 -4.13 0.12 18.03
C ALA A 282 -4.96 -0.65 17.01
N ALA A 283 -5.67 -1.71 17.44
CA ALA A 283 -6.47 -2.57 16.58
C ALA A 283 -7.88 -2.71 17.15
N GLU A 284 -8.89 -2.14 16.48
CA GLU A 284 -10.25 -2.10 17.04
C GLU A 284 -10.95 -3.47 16.99
N GLY A 285 -10.68 -4.30 16.00
CA GLY A 285 -11.40 -5.57 15.83
C GLY A 285 -10.53 -6.77 15.44
N GLY A 286 -9.37 -6.55 14.87
CA GLY A 286 -8.47 -7.61 14.39
C GLY A 286 -7.53 -8.15 15.48
N GLY A 287 -7.10 -9.41 15.32
CA GLY A 287 -6.01 -9.94 16.14
C GLY A 287 -4.68 -9.30 15.81
N VAL A 288 -3.77 -9.25 16.78
CA VAL A 288 -2.41 -8.73 16.61
C VAL A 288 -1.40 -9.86 16.80
N GLU A 289 -0.54 -10.04 15.80
CA GLU A 289 0.62 -10.92 15.88
C GLU A 289 1.90 -10.07 15.77
N ALA A 290 2.74 -10.10 16.81
CA ALA A 290 4.00 -9.39 16.83
C ALA A 290 5.17 -10.35 17.08
N SER A 291 6.30 -10.16 16.40
CA SER A 291 7.48 -10.99 16.65
C SER A 291 8.78 -10.22 16.47
N GLY A 292 9.79 -10.51 17.31
CA GLY A 292 11.11 -9.90 17.21
C GLY A 292 11.08 -8.38 17.39
N VAL A 293 10.37 -7.88 18.39
CA VAL A 293 10.34 -6.45 18.76
C VAL A 293 11.47 -6.14 19.74
N THR A 294 12.28 -5.12 19.44
CA THR A 294 13.43 -4.74 20.28
C THR A 294 13.20 -3.50 21.13
N GLY A 295 12.30 -2.62 20.76
CA GLY A 295 11.90 -1.43 21.53
C GLY A 295 10.71 -1.69 22.43
N ALA A 296 10.19 -0.63 23.06
CA ALA A 296 8.99 -0.72 23.87
C ALA A 296 7.79 -1.25 23.05
N LEU A 297 7.01 -2.15 23.63
CA LEU A 297 5.79 -2.67 23.04
C LEU A 297 4.57 -2.00 23.69
N ASN A 298 3.72 -1.40 22.88
CA ASN A 298 2.43 -0.84 23.31
C ASN A 298 1.35 -1.37 22.37
N VAL A 299 0.42 -2.17 22.89
CA VAL A 299 -0.67 -2.75 22.07
C VAL A 299 -2.00 -2.51 22.75
N ASP A 300 -2.93 -2.01 21.98
CA ASP A 300 -4.33 -1.86 22.35
C ASP A 300 -5.19 -2.66 21.36
N THR A 301 -5.88 -3.68 21.86
CA THR A 301 -6.78 -4.52 21.04
C THR A 301 -8.20 -4.38 21.54
N GLY A 302 -9.11 -3.85 20.74
CA GLY A 302 -10.51 -3.70 21.13
C GLY A 302 -11.21 -5.04 21.46
N GLY A 303 -10.81 -6.15 20.87
CA GLY A 303 -11.45 -7.45 21.17
C GLY A 303 -10.71 -8.64 20.57
N GLY A 304 -9.74 -8.39 19.72
CA GLY A 304 -8.93 -9.43 19.09
C GLY A 304 -7.84 -9.98 20.00
N PRO A 305 -7.39 -11.24 19.77
CA PRO A 305 -6.28 -11.81 20.54
C PRO A 305 -4.94 -11.15 20.18
N LEU A 306 -4.04 -11.08 21.16
CA LEU A 306 -2.65 -10.69 20.96
C LEU A 306 -1.72 -11.88 21.16
N SER A 307 -0.86 -12.13 20.18
CA SER A 307 0.30 -13.01 20.31
C SER A 307 1.59 -12.24 20.02
N ALA A 308 2.45 -12.06 21.01
CA ALA A 308 3.74 -11.40 20.81
C ALA A 308 4.89 -12.29 21.30
N THR A 309 5.78 -12.65 20.38
CA THR A 309 6.84 -13.63 20.62
C THR A 309 8.23 -13.08 20.32
N SER A 310 9.26 -13.72 20.85
CA SER A 310 10.66 -13.33 20.61
C SER A 310 10.93 -11.86 20.97
N LEU A 311 10.35 -11.39 22.06
CA LEU A 311 10.47 -10.02 22.53
C LEU A 311 11.83 -9.79 23.22
N THR A 312 12.56 -8.80 22.80
CA THR A 312 13.70 -8.23 23.54
C THR A 312 13.36 -6.83 24.09
N SER A 313 12.06 -6.55 24.14
CA SER A 313 11.47 -5.29 24.59
C SER A 313 11.76 -5.02 26.06
N PRO A 314 12.27 -3.84 26.43
CA PRO A 314 12.49 -3.46 27.81
C PRO A 314 11.19 -3.24 28.58
N SER A 315 10.11 -2.93 27.89
CA SER A 315 8.79 -2.73 28.49
C SER A 315 7.67 -3.17 27.54
N ALA A 316 6.59 -3.68 28.12
CA ALA A 316 5.36 -3.98 27.37
C ALA A 316 4.14 -3.45 28.12
N VAL A 317 3.27 -2.75 27.41
CA VAL A 317 1.96 -2.31 27.87
C VAL A 317 0.93 -2.86 26.90
N VAL A 318 0.03 -3.68 27.41
CA VAL A 318 -1.03 -4.32 26.64
C VAL A 318 -2.37 -4.00 27.26
N ARG A 319 -3.32 -3.59 26.44
CA ARG A 319 -4.71 -3.45 26.79
C ARG A 319 -5.54 -4.26 25.80
N GLY A 320 -6.48 -5.03 26.30
CA GLY A 320 -7.39 -5.83 25.48
C GLY A 320 -8.76 -5.89 26.14
N GLU A 321 -9.83 -5.62 25.38
CA GLU A 321 -11.20 -5.59 25.94
C GLU A 321 -11.84 -6.98 26.07
N GLY A 322 -11.17 -8.07 25.63
CA GLY A 322 -11.75 -9.43 25.73
C GLY A 322 -10.92 -10.51 25.06
N GLY A 323 -9.95 -10.15 24.25
CA GLY A 323 -9.05 -11.10 23.58
C GLY A 323 -7.97 -11.65 24.53
N GLY A 324 -7.60 -12.93 24.33
CA GLY A 324 -6.48 -13.50 25.07
C GLY A 324 -5.14 -12.85 24.71
N VAL A 325 -4.23 -12.76 25.67
CA VAL A 325 -2.90 -12.16 25.51
C VAL A 325 -1.83 -13.21 25.75
N SER A 326 -0.91 -13.37 24.82
CA SER A 326 0.28 -14.21 24.94
C SER A 326 1.54 -13.41 24.68
N LEU A 327 2.45 -13.31 25.67
CA LEU A 327 3.71 -12.59 25.56
C LEU A 327 4.89 -13.54 25.84
N GLY A 328 5.85 -13.62 24.92
CA GLY A 328 7.09 -14.39 25.06
C GLY A 328 8.33 -13.51 24.96
N PHE A 329 9.06 -13.36 26.05
CA PHE A 329 10.27 -12.56 26.14
C PHE A 329 11.54 -13.43 26.01
N LEU A 330 12.52 -12.98 25.24
CA LEU A 330 13.86 -13.56 25.16
C LEU A 330 14.83 -12.92 26.16
N THR A 331 14.56 -11.69 26.58
CA THR A 331 15.34 -10.95 27.59
C THR A 331 14.42 -10.48 28.69
N ALA A 332 14.94 -10.41 29.92
CA ALA A 332 14.15 -9.96 31.06
C ALA A 332 13.65 -8.51 30.85
N PRO A 333 12.32 -8.30 30.83
CA PRO A 333 11.77 -6.95 30.73
C PRO A 333 11.92 -6.21 32.05
N ALA A 334 12.07 -4.88 31.99
CA ALA A 334 12.04 -4.03 33.18
C ALA A 334 10.60 -3.84 33.71
N SER A 335 9.62 -3.75 32.81
CA SER A 335 8.23 -3.62 33.20
C SER A 335 7.28 -4.26 32.18
N VAL A 336 6.29 -5.00 32.69
CA VAL A 336 5.18 -5.55 31.90
C VAL A 336 3.88 -5.16 32.57
N ARG A 337 2.97 -4.58 31.80
CA ARG A 337 1.60 -4.32 32.22
C ARG A 337 0.64 -4.92 31.21
N VAL A 338 -0.24 -5.79 31.66
CA VAL A 338 -1.28 -6.43 30.86
C VAL A 338 -2.63 -6.20 31.52
N ASP A 339 -3.60 -5.79 30.73
CA ASP A 339 -4.99 -5.63 31.10
C ASP A 339 -5.85 -6.24 30.00
N THR A 340 -6.56 -7.33 30.28
CA THR A 340 -7.28 -8.10 29.25
C THR A 340 -8.80 -7.95 29.30
N GLY A 341 -9.35 -7.24 30.28
CA GLY A 341 -10.81 -7.06 30.38
C GLY A 341 -11.66 -8.34 30.44
N GLY A 342 -11.06 -9.54 30.44
CA GLY A 342 -11.78 -10.82 30.48
C GLY A 342 -11.10 -11.98 29.75
N GLY A 343 -10.12 -11.71 28.91
CA GLY A 343 -9.35 -12.73 28.21
C GLY A 343 -8.23 -13.35 29.09
N ASP A 344 -7.82 -14.57 28.77
CA ASP A 344 -6.69 -15.23 29.42
C ASP A 344 -5.36 -14.50 29.14
N ALA A 345 -4.46 -14.45 30.12
CA ALA A 345 -3.11 -13.92 29.96
C ALA A 345 -2.04 -14.98 30.16
N SER A 346 -1.16 -15.16 29.20
CA SER A 346 -0.01 -16.07 29.27
C SER A 346 1.29 -15.30 29.03
N LEU A 347 2.19 -15.31 29.99
CA LEU A 347 3.48 -14.64 29.94
C LEU A 347 4.62 -15.63 30.09
N SER A 348 5.58 -15.63 29.21
CA SER A 348 6.84 -16.36 29.32
C SER A 348 7.98 -15.37 29.43
N VAL A 349 8.69 -15.38 30.58
CA VAL A 349 9.75 -14.41 30.90
C VAL A 349 11.01 -15.09 31.40
N PRO A 350 12.20 -14.70 30.96
CA PRO A 350 13.47 -15.26 31.45
C PRO A 350 13.92 -14.56 32.73
N GLY A 351 14.72 -15.24 33.51
CA GLY A 351 15.38 -14.66 34.68
C GLY A 351 14.46 -14.48 35.90
N GLY A 352 14.60 -13.38 36.57
CA GLY A 352 13.91 -13.03 37.82
C GLY A 352 14.90 -12.70 38.94
N PRO A 353 14.44 -12.31 40.10
CA PRO A 353 13.04 -12.24 40.54
C PRO A 353 12.30 -11.03 39.97
N TYR A 354 10.97 -11.11 39.94
CA TYR A 354 10.07 -10.03 39.53
C TYR A 354 9.16 -9.58 40.67
N ALA A 355 8.83 -8.30 40.74
CA ALA A 355 7.72 -7.80 41.53
C ALA A 355 6.42 -8.08 40.76
N VAL A 356 5.68 -9.12 41.12
CA VAL A 356 4.45 -9.53 40.44
C VAL A 356 3.24 -9.03 41.22
N THR A 357 2.32 -8.38 40.49
CA THR A 357 0.99 -8.02 40.99
C THR A 357 -0.03 -8.61 40.00
N ALA A 358 -0.92 -9.45 40.47
CA ALA A 358 -1.94 -10.11 39.69
C ALA A 358 -3.32 -9.83 40.26
N ASP A 359 -4.30 -9.59 39.41
CA ASP A 359 -5.73 -9.53 39.73
C ASP A 359 -6.50 -10.25 38.63
N THR A 360 -7.01 -11.44 38.98
CA THR A 360 -7.73 -12.31 38.02
C THR A 360 -9.25 -12.27 38.20
N GLY A 361 -9.77 -11.38 39.07
CA GLY A 361 -11.21 -11.35 39.36
C GLY A 361 -11.76 -12.65 39.94
N GLY A 362 -10.89 -13.52 40.47
CA GLY A 362 -11.29 -14.82 41.05
C GLY A 362 -11.07 -16.04 40.14
N SER A 363 -10.51 -15.86 38.95
CA SER A 363 -10.09 -16.95 38.05
C SER A 363 -8.75 -17.56 38.46
N GLN A 364 -8.29 -18.59 37.75
CA GLN A 364 -7.06 -19.29 38.07
C GLN A 364 -5.82 -18.41 37.85
N GLU A 365 -4.94 -18.41 38.84
CA GLU A 365 -3.63 -17.77 38.82
C GLU A 365 -2.53 -18.82 38.98
N SER A 366 -1.56 -18.81 38.06
CA SER A 366 -0.38 -19.67 38.10
C SER A 366 0.89 -18.86 37.84
N VAL A 367 1.67 -18.59 38.88
CA VAL A 367 2.96 -17.88 38.79
C VAL A 367 4.08 -18.84 39.09
N LEU A 368 4.84 -19.27 38.06
CA LEU A 368 5.88 -20.31 38.15
C LEU A 368 7.30 -19.72 38.07
N ILE A 369 7.45 -18.41 38.27
CA ILE A 369 8.73 -17.70 38.27
C ILE A 369 9.11 -17.23 39.67
N ALA A 370 10.37 -16.89 39.89
CA ALA A 370 10.83 -16.31 41.16
C ALA A 370 10.24 -14.89 41.33
N THR A 371 9.61 -14.63 42.50
CA THR A 371 9.01 -13.34 42.81
C THR A 371 9.67 -12.69 44.01
N SER A 372 9.75 -11.34 44.00
CA SER A 372 10.19 -10.54 45.15
C SER A 372 9.55 -9.15 45.08
N PRO A 373 8.88 -8.68 46.14
CA PRO A 373 8.25 -7.37 46.17
C PRO A 373 9.21 -6.19 45.91
N GLY A 374 10.51 -6.37 46.20
CA GLY A 374 11.55 -5.37 46.01
C GLY A 374 12.34 -5.54 44.72
N ALA A 375 11.91 -6.38 43.80
CA ALA A 375 12.60 -6.56 42.52
C ALA A 375 12.58 -5.29 41.66
N ALA A 376 13.66 -5.06 40.92
CA ALA A 376 13.77 -3.91 39.99
C ALA A 376 12.86 -4.04 38.77
N SER A 377 12.54 -5.29 38.42
CA SER A 377 11.61 -5.61 37.32
C SER A 377 10.21 -5.91 37.83
N SER A 378 9.20 -5.40 37.16
CA SER A 378 7.80 -5.53 37.58
C SER A 378 6.90 -6.15 36.51
N ILE A 379 5.96 -6.96 36.92
CA ILE A 379 4.89 -7.54 36.11
C ILE A 379 3.56 -7.24 36.79
N SER A 380 2.68 -6.53 36.13
CA SER A 380 1.33 -6.25 36.59
C SER A 380 0.32 -6.79 35.59
N VAL A 381 -0.54 -7.70 36.00
CA VAL A 381 -1.55 -8.30 35.14
C VAL A 381 -2.92 -8.18 35.78
N THR A 382 -3.88 -7.67 35.00
CA THR A 382 -5.31 -7.65 35.39
C THR A 382 -6.09 -8.42 34.33
N THR A 383 -6.89 -9.41 34.75
CA THR A 383 -7.73 -10.19 33.82
C THR A 383 -9.16 -10.29 34.36
N GLU A 384 -9.94 -9.35 34.38
CA GLU A 384 -11.30 -9.27 35.00
C GLU A 384 -12.19 -10.54 34.94
N GLY A 385 -11.62 -11.72 34.72
CA GLY A 385 -12.30 -13.05 34.66
C GLY A 385 -11.53 -14.09 33.84
N GLY A 386 -10.42 -13.72 33.19
CA GLY A 386 -9.55 -14.66 32.49
C GLY A 386 -8.49 -15.31 33.40
N ASN A 387 -7.97 -16.46 33.00
CA ASN A 387 -6.90 -17.14 33.70
C ASN A 387 -5.55 -16.48 33.45
N LEU A 388 -4.68 -16.50 34.47
CA LEU A 388 -3.31 -15.99 34.35
C LEU A 388 -2.30 -17.14 34.50
N GLN A 389 -1.37 -17.19 33.55
CA GLN A 389 -0.19 -18.03 33.60
C GLN A 389 1.08 -17.21 33.41
N ILE A 390 2.02 -17.22 34.34
CA ILE A 390 3.35 -16.65 34.21
C ILE A 390 4.37 -17.76 34.42
N GLY A 391 5.12 -18.09 33.36
CA GLY A 391 6.11 -19.16 33.37
C GLY A 391 7.51 -18.70 32.95
N PRO A 392 8.54 -19.54 33.14
CA PRO A 392 9.87 -19.27 32.60
C PRO A 392 9.86 -19.36 31.07
N ALA A 393 10.75 -18.57 30.40
CA ALA A 393 10.96 -18.62 28.97
C ALA A 393 11.89 -19.78 28.58
#